data_1991798413aae499c35c20cf67fb0c38
#
_entry.id   1991798413aae499c35c20cf67fb0c38
#
_cell.length_a   1.000
_cell.length_b   1.000
_cell.length_c   1.000
_cell.angle_alpha   90.00
_cell.angle_beta   90.00
_cell.angle_gamma   90.00
#
_symmetry.space_group_name_H-M   'P 1'
#
loop_
_entity.id
_entity.type
_entity.pdbx_description
1 polymer ?
#
loop_
_entity_poly.entity_id
_entity_poly.type
_entity_poly.pdbx_seq_one_letter_code
_entity_poly.pdbx_strand_id
1 'polypeptide(L)'
;MVNSKKGLGRGIEALFEDNDVSASEESVQEISISEIRPNPYQPRRIFDTKALKELAASIEKSGVFQPIILRQPDKKLKRYEIIAGERRFRASKLAKKLTIPAIVRETNDEEMMEVAVLENLQREDLTPLEEAQAYDTLMEKLSLTQAEVAKRLGKSRPYIANYLRLLGLPKMIKDMLQDDKLSMGQARTLLGLKDKDRLVSLARRTVRQNLTVRQLEQIVNQMNGELKNRKDKKTPQKSVFVKAAEDQLQSKFGTKVALAQSNKKNGAGKIEISYLSDDDLSRILEMLDVDLN
;
A
#
# COMPACT_ATOMS: atom_id res chain seq x y z
N MET A 1 -35.86 -8.34 2.78
CA MET A 1 -34.40 -8.50 2.85
C MET A 1 -33.77 -7.24 2.30
N VAL A 2 -33.35 -6.35 3.17
CA VAL A 2 -32.79 -5.03 2.79
C VAL A 2 -31.28 -5.13 2.84
N ASN A 3 -30.65 -5.05 1.66
CA ASN A 3 -29.19 -5.04 1.51
C ASN A 3 -28.65 -3.68 1.96
N SER A 4 -28.06 -3.64 3.14
CA SER A 4 -27.37 -2.48 3.68
C SER A 4 -26.06 -2.26 2.91
N LYS A 5 -26.04 -1.29 2.00
CA LYS A 5 -24.81 -0.70 1.44
C LYS A 5 -24.12 0.07 2.57
N LYS A 6 -23.13 -0.55 3.22
CA LYS A 6 -22.17 0.16 4.09
C LYS A 6 -21.21 0.94 3.21
N GLY A 7 -21.54 2.18 2.87
CA GLY A 7 -20.68 3.10 2.13
C GLY A 7 -19.67 3.80 3.04
N LEU A 8 -18.51 4.10 2.49
CA LEU A 8 -17.37 4.86 3.07
C LEU A 8 -17.73 6.28 3.55
N GLY A 9 -18.96 6.76 3.39
CA GLY A 9 -19.40 8.11 3.78
C GLY A 9 -19.28 8.44 5.27
N ARG A 10 -19.25 7.43 6.16
CA ARG A 10 -19.19 7.65 7.60
C ARG A 10 -17.87 8.24 8.14
N GLY A 11 -16.79 8.12 7.40
CA GLY A 11 -15.47 8.63 7.85
C GLY A 11 -15.34 10.15 7.76
N ILE A 12 -16.00 10.75 6.77
CA ILE A 12 -16.01 12.22 6.63
C ILE A 12 -17.13 12.85 7.47
N GLU A 13 -18.30 12.22 7.57
CA GLU A 13 -19.31 12.64 8.52
C GLU A 13 -18.75 12.65 9.96
N ALA A 14 -18.00 11.63 10.37
CA ALA A 14 -17.34 11.60 11.68
C ALA A 14 -16.31 12.73 11.87
N LEU A 15 -15.59 13.14 10.82
CA LEU A 15 -14.67 14.31 10.90
C LEU A 15 -15.44 15.64 10.96
N PHE A 16 -16.69 15.65 10.53
CA PHE A 16 -17.58 16.80 10.64
C PHE A 16 -18.49 16.74 11.88
N GLU A 17 -18.71 15.55 12.46
CA GLU A 17 -19.50 15.34 13.70
C GLU A 17 -18.68 15.48 14.99
N ASP A 18 -17.37 15.17 14.99
CA ASP A 18 -16.52 15.27 16.20
C ASP A 18 -16.08 16.71 16.55
N ASN A 19 -16.50 17.71 15.80
CA ASN A 19 -16.34 19.12 16.15
C ASN A 19 -17.63 19.73 16.73
N ASP A 20 -18.30 19.01 17.61
CA ASP A 20 -19.36 19.54 18.48
C ASP A 20 -18.75 20.40 19.62
N VAL A 21 -17.87 21.33 19.27
CA VAL A 21 -17.52 22.45 20.13
C VAL A 21 -17.96 23.72 19.43
N SER A 22 -19.10 24.21 19.87
CA SER A 22 -19.79 25.42 19.43
C SER A 22 -20.31 25.39 17.97
N ALA A 23 -21.57 25.03 17.81
CA ALA A 23 -22.42 25.47 16.69
C ALA A 23 -22.48 27.01 16.66
N SER A 24 -21.37 27.66 16.32
CA SER A 24 -21.41 28.98 15.74
C SER A 24 -22.07 28.79 14.38
N GLU A 25 -23.26 29.35 14.18
CA GLU A 25 -24.04 29.37 12.95
C GLU A 25 -23.09 29.56 11.77
N GLU A 26 -22.80 28.48 11.02
CA GLU A 26 -22.01 28.55 9.78
C GLU A 26 -22.80 29.35 8.77
N SER A 27 -22.70 30.69 8.84
CA SER A 27 -23.41 31.58 7.95
C SER A 27 -22.83 31.51 6.56
N VAL A 28 -23.69 31.22 5.59
CA VAL A 28 -23.33 31.35 4.17
C VAL A 28 -23.17 32.83 3.85
N GLN A 29 -22.00 33.21 3.34
CA GLN A 29 -21.65 34.58 3.00
C GLN A 29 -21.33 34.69 1.52
N GLU A 30 -21.68 35.82 0.90
CA GLU A 30 -21.28 36.12 -0.47
C GLU A 30 -19.88 36.72 -0.48
N ILE A 31 -18.90 35.94 -0.97
CA ILE A 31 -17.48 36.33 -1.00
C ILE A 31 -17.09 36.70 -2.43
N SER A 32 -16.36 37.80 -2.60
CA SER A 32 -15.84 38.21 -3.88
C SER A 32 -14.87 37.21 -4.47
N ILE A 33 -15.08 36.79 -5.73
CA ILE A 33 -14.21 35.85 -6.45
C ILE A 33 -12.76 36.35 -6.53
N SER A 34 -12.57 37.69 -6.56
CA SER A 34 -11.23 38.31 -6.58
C SER A 34 -10.44 38.15 -5.30
N GLU A 35 -11.12 37.93 -4.16
CA GLU A 35 -10.50 37.69 -2.83
C GLU A 35 -10.14 36.24 -2.58
N ILE A 36 -10.58 35.31 -3.46
CA ILE A 36 -10.41 33.86 -3.30
C ILE A 36 -9.20 33.38 -4.09
N ARG A 37 -8.36 32.57 -3.44
CA ARG A 37 -7.21 31.88 -4.04
C ARG A 37 -7.45 30.38 -4.08
N PRO A 38 -6.93 29.68 -5.13
CA PRO A 38 -6.92 28.22 -5.16
C PRO A 38 -6.17 27.65 -3.96
N ASN A 39 -6.52 26.42 -3.58
CA ASN A 39 -5.82 25.65 -2.54
C ASN A 39 -4.36 25.40 -2.96
N PRO A 40 -3.35 25.85 -2.20
CA PRO A 40 -1.94 25.59 -2.51
C PRO A 40 -1.59 24.10 -2.44
N TYR A 41 -2.37 23.30 -1.69
CA TYR A 41 -2.15 21.86 -1.50
C TYR A 41 -2.97 21.00 -2.47
N GLN A 42 -3.72 21.60 -3.41
CA GLN A 42 -4.58 20.87 -4.36
C GLN A 42 -3.73 20.10 -5.38
N PRO A 43 -3.77 18.75 -5.38
CA PRO A 43 -2.97 17.93 -6.30
C PRO A 43 -3.53 17.95 -7.73
N ARG A 44 -4.83 18.24 -7.89
CA ARG A 44 -5.50 18.22 -9.19
C ARG A 44 -5.21 19.47 -10.02
N ARG A 45 -4.32 19.34 -11.01
CA ARG A 45 -3.98 20.43 -11.94
C ARG A 45 -4.75 20.37 -13.26
N ILE A 46 -5.22 19.18 -13.65
CA ILE A 46 -5.92 18.96 -14.93
C ILE A 46 -7.42 18.81 -14.65
N PHE A 47 -8.21 19.68 -15.25
CA PHE A 47 -9.67 19.66 -15.20
C PHE A 47 -10.23 19.45 -16.60
N ASP A 48 -11.24 18.62 -16.75
CA ASP A 48 -11.97 18.46 -17.99
C ASP A 48 -12.66 19.79 -18.34
N THR A 49 -12.19 20.38 -19.42
CA THR A 49 -12.67 21.71 -19.91
C THR A 49 -14.10 21.65 -20.37
N LYS A 50 -14.59 20.51 -20.87
CA LYS A 50 -15.97 20.35 -21.32
C LYS A 50 -16.93 20.34 -20.13
N ALA A 51 -16.65 19.47 -19.16
CA ALA A 51 -17.43 19.38 -17.93
C ALA A 51 -17.42 20.69 -17.11
N LEU A 52 -16.32 21.47 -17.18
CA LEU A 52 -16.22 22.76 -16.51
C LEU A 52 -17.09 23.84 -17.21
N LYS A 53 -17.17 23.85 -18.55
CA LYS A 53 -18.03 24.75 -19.32
C LYS A 53 -19.51 24.43 -19.10
N GLU A 54 -19.89 23.16 -19.04
CA GLU A 54 -21.27 22.72 -18.72
C GLU A 54 -21.68 23.21 -17.33
N LEU A 55 -20.82 23.07 -16.35
CA LEU A 55 -21.05 23.56 -14.99
C LEU A 55 -21.15 25.10 -14.97
N ALA A 56 -20.30 25.80 -15.72
CA ALA A 56 -20.37 27.26 -15.81
C ALA A 56 -21.70 27.77 -16.43
N ALA A 57 -22.20 27.12 -17.49
CA ALA A 57 -23.49 27.41 -18.06
C ALA A 57 -24.67 27.16 -17.10
N SER A 58 -24.58 26.14 -16.29
CA SER A 58 -25.56 25.86 -15.20
C SER A 58 -25.52 26.97 -14.14
N ILE A 59 -24.32 27.37 -13.70
CA ILE A 59 -24.14 28.43 -12.69
C ILE A 59 -24.59 29.79 -13.21
N GLU A 60 -24.41 30.05 -14.49
CA GLU A 60 -24.88 31.30 -15.11
C GLU A 60 -26.40 31.43 -15.00
N LYS A 61 -27.13 30.33 -15.26
CA LYS A 61 -28.62 30.28 -15.25
C LYS A 61 -29.20 30.22 -13.84
N SER A 62 -28.65 29.39 -12.97
CA SER A 62 -29.31 29.01 -11.71
C SER A 62 -28.53 29.42 -10.47
N GLY A 63 -27.33 30.02 -10.65
CA GLY A 63 -26.45 30.34 -9.52
C GLY A 63 -25.72 29.10 -8.95
N VAL A 64 -25.08 29.27 -7.81
CA VAL A 64 -24.37 28.20 -7.07
C VAL A 64 -25.26 27.75 -5.92
N PHE A 65 -25.87 26.57 -6.05
CA PHE A 65 -26.78 26.02 -5.02
C PHE A 65 -26.03 25.59 -3.74
N GLN A 66 -24.86 25.00 -3.90
CA GLN A 66 -24.10 24.48 -2.77
C GLN A 66 -22.90 25.41 -2.53
N PRO A 67 -22.76 26.06 -1.35
CA PRO A 67 -21.67 26.96 -1.07
C PRO A 67 -20.32 26.25 -1.14
N ILE A 68 -19.27 26.99 -1.45
CA ILE A 68 -17.90 26.51 -1.34
C ILE A 68 -17.41 26.68 0.11
N ILE A 69 -16.40 25.90 0.50
CA ILE A 69 -15.80 26.02 1.83
C ILE A 69 -14.47 26.74 1.69
N LEU A 70 -14.31 27.81 2.44
CA LEU A 70 -13.15 28.68 2.45
C LEU A 70 -12.52 28.69 3.84
N ARG A 71 -11.23 29.02 3.90
CA ARG A 71 -10.59 29.51 5.13
C ARG A 71 -10.03 30.91 4.93
N GLN A 72 -9.83 31.61 6.00
CA GLN A 72 -9.15 32.89 6.02
C GLN A 72 -7.86 32.76 6.84
N PRO A 73 -6.68 32.57 6.18
CA PRO A 73 -5.41 32.35 6.88
C PRO A 73 -5.00 33.55 7.74
N ASP A 74 -5.32 34.77 7.31
CA ASP A 74 -5.06 35.99 8.06
C ASP A 74 -6.35 36.82 8.16
N LYS A 75 -6.89 36.93 9.36
CA LYS A 75 -8.12 37.71 9.66
C LYS A 75 -8.00 39.20 9.33
N LYS A 76 -6.78 39.73 9.19
CA LYS A 76 -6.54 41.14 8.83
C LYS A 76 -6.62 41.39 7.33
N LEU A 77 -6.47 40.35 6.53
CA LEU A 77 -6.50 40.41 5.09
C LEU A 77 -7.79 39.79 4.58
N LYS A 78 -8.51 40.50 3.68
CA LYS A 78 -9.65 39.92 2.95
C LYS A 78 -9.12 38.97 1.86
N ARG A 79 -8.52 37.87 2.27
CA ARG A 79 -7.97 36.84 1.39
C ARG A 79 -8.40 35.47 1.90
N TYR A 80 -9.04 34.74 1.02
CA TYR A 80 -9.59 33.43 1.33
C TYR A 80 -8.90 32.35 0.49
N GLU A 81 -8.78 31.16 1.05
CA GLU A 81 -8.25 29.96 0.36
C GLU A 81 -9.31 28.87 0.33
N ILE A 82 -9.41 28.18 -0.82
CA ILE A 82 -10.43 27.16 -1.02
C ILE A 82 -10.05 25.89 -0.28
N ILE A 83 -10.89 25.43 0.67
CA ILE A 83 -10.80 24.10 1.28
C ILE A 83 -11.48 23.09 0.35
N ALA A 84 -12.74 23.34 -0.05
CA ALA A 84 -13.51 22.48 -0.93
C ALA A 84 -14.36 23.28 -1.91
N GLY A 85 -14.55 22.76 -3.13
CA GLY A 85 -15.38 23.40 -4.15
C GLY A 85 -14.61 24.06 -5.30
N GLU A 86 -13.35 23.70 -5.56
CA GLU A 86 -12.50 24.26 -6.64
C GLU A 86 -13.21 24.29 -8.01
N ARG A 87 -13.97 23.23 -8.37
CA ARG A 87 -14.70 23.20 -9.64
C ARG A 87 -15.78 24.27 -9.71
N ARG A 88 -16.53 24.49 -8.61
CA ARG A 88 -17.57 25.52 -8.49
C ARG A 88 -16.95 26.91 -8.60
N PHE A 89 -15.86 27.15 -7.92
CA PHE A 89 -15.11 28.41 -8.00
C PHE A 89 -14.66 28.72 -9.45
N ARG A 90 -14.02 27.74 -10.12
CA ARG A 90 -13.57 27.94 -11.51
C ARG A 90 -14.71 28.12 -12.48
N ALA A 91 -15.79 27.37 -12.31
CA ALA A 91 -16.99 27.52 -13.12
C ALA A 91 -17.67 28.89 -12.91
N SER A 92 -17.75 29.38 -11.65
CA SER A 92 -18.26 30.74 -11.35
C SER A 92 -17.41 31.84 -11.97
N LYS A 93 -16.07 31.65 -11.98
CA LYS A 93 -15.15 32.57 -12.65
C LYS A 93 -15.36 32.59 -14.17
N LEU A 94 -15.59 31.40 -14.78
CA LEU A 94 -15.93 31.30 -16.22
C LEU A 94 -17.28 31.91 -16.53
N ALA A 95 -18.28 31.79 -15.65
CA ALA A 95 -19.58 32.39 -15.73
C ALA A 95 -19.57 33.90 -15.39
N LYS A 96 -18.39 34.52 -15.19
CA LYS A 96 -18.19 35.93 -14.86
C LYS A 96 -19.01 36.44 -13.68
N LYS A 97 -19.28 35.57 -12.69
CA LYS A 97 -19.91 35.99 -11.45
C LYS A 97 -18.93 36.86 -10.65
N LEU A 98 -19.45 37.84 -9.91
CA LEU A 98 -18.65 38.72 -9.06
C LEU A 98 -18.40 38.10 -7.67
N THR A 99 -19.41 37.40 -7.16
CA THR A 99 -19.40 36.75 -5.85
C THR A 99 -19.77 35.29 -5.97
N ILE A 100 -19.50 34.53 -4.94
CA ILE A 100 -19.87 33.12 -4.78
C ILE A 100 -20.29 32.85 -3.33
N PRO A 101 -21.40 32.12 -3.11
CA PRO A 101 -21.77 31.70 -1.74
C PRO A 101 -20.72 30.78 -1.14
N ALA A 102 -20.25 31.11 0.05
CA ALA A 102 -19.20 30.43 0.73
C ALA A 102 -19.46 30.33 2.24
N ILE A 103 -18.92 29.29 2.84
CA ILE A 103 -18.83 29.11 4.30
C ILE A 103 -17.35 29.30 4.66
N VAL A 104 -17.07 30.20 5.59
CA VAL A 104 -15.70 30.45 6.05
C VAL A 104 -15.47 29.68 7.34
N ARG A 105 -14.50 28.75 7.33
CA ARG A 105 -14.09 27.98 8.50
C ARG A 105 -12.73 28.43 9.03
N GLU A 106 -12.58 28.41 10.32
CA GLU A 106 -11.27 28.52 10.95
C GLU A 106 -10.57 27.16 10.86
N THR A 107 -9.59 27.05 10.00
CA THR A 107 -8.88 25.79 9.70
C THR A 107 -7.40 26.10 9.59
N ASN A 108 -6.56 25.32 10.27
CA ASN A 108 -5.11 25.44 10.17
C ASN A 108 -4.58 24.79 8.88
N ASP A 109 -3.27 24.92 8.60
CA ASP A 109 -2.66 24.39 7.39
C ASP A 109 -2.68 22.86 7.35
N GLU A 110 -2.56 22.20 8.51
CA GLU A 110 -2.55 20.74 8.63
C GLU A 110 -3.93 20.15 8.31
N GLU A 111 -4.99 20.71 8.91
CA GLU A 111 -6.38 20.30 8.64
C GLU A 111 -6.78 20.54 7.20
N MET A 112 -6.39 21.70 6.62
CA MET A 112 -6.65 22.00 5.23
C MET A 112 -5.99 20.99 4.29
N MET A 113 -4.75 20.61 4.59
CA MET A 113 -4.01 19.61 3.83
C MET A 113 -4.64 18.22 3.98
N GLU A 114 -5.02 17.84 5.19
CA GLU A 114 -5.71 16.57 5.46
C GLU A 114 -6.98 16.46 4.63
N VAL A 115 -7.85 17.47 4.68
CA VAL A 115 -9.10 17.50 3.90
C VAL A 115 -8.82 17.40 2.41
N ALA A 116 -7.82 18.14 1.88
CA ALA A 116 -7.48 18.10 0.46
C ALA A 116 -6.97 16.72 0.00
N VAL A 117 -6.16 16.04 0.82
CA VAL A 117 -5.66 14.69 0.51
C VAL A 117 -6.77 13.66 0.64
N LEU A 118 -7.63 13.75 1.66
CA LEU A 118 -8.76 12.85 1.86
C LEU A 118 -9.79 12.98 0.73
N GLU A 119 -10.12 14.21 0.30
CA GLU A 119 -11.01 14.44 -0.84
C GLU A 119 -10.45 13.78 -2.11
N ASN A 120 -9.14 13.94 -2.35
CA ASN A 120 -8.50 13.34 -3.50
C ASN A 120 -8.48 11.80 -3.42
N LEU A 121 -8.30 11.22 -2.23
CA LEU A 121 -8.33 9.76 -2.01
C LEU A 121 -9.72 9.13 -2.22
N GLN A 122 -10.79 9.92 -2.22
CA GLN A 122 -12.15 9.44 -2.48
C GLN A 122 -12.50 9.33 -3.97
N ARG A 123 -11.58 9.69 -4.84
CA ARG A 123 -11.79 9.54 -6.28
C ARG A 123 -11.75 8.06 -6.66
N GLU A 124 -12.71 7.67 -7.51
CA GLU A 124 -12.82 6.28 -8.00
C GLU A 124 -11.76 5.93 -9.06
N ASP A 125 -11.06 6.93 -9.62
CA ASP A 125 -10.14 6.81 -10.74
C ASP A 125 -8.66 6.89 -10.35
N LEU A 126 -8.31 6.71 -9.06
CA LEU A 126 -6.93 6.76 -8.58
C LEU A 126 -6.14 5.50 -8.98
N THR A 127 -4.96 5.73 -9.53
CA THR A 127 -3.99 4.66 -9.72
C THR A 127 -3.38 4.22 -8.37
N PRO A 128 -2.88 2.97 -8.25
CA PRO A 128 -2.23 2.50 -7.02
C PRO A 128 -1.03 3.35 -6.59
N LEU A 129 -0.35 4.01 -7.52
CA LEU A 129 0.78 4.90 -7.22
C LEU A 129 0.31 6.25 -6.68
N GLU A 130 -0.80 6.78 -7.20
CA GLU A 130 -1.39 8.02 -6.68
C GLU A 130 -1.93 7.81 -5.26
N GLU A 131 -2.60 6.68 -4.99
CA GLU A 131 -3.00 6.33 -3.62
C GLU A 131 -1.78 6.22 -2.69
N ALA A 132 -0.72 5.53 -3.13
CA ALA A 132 0.51 5.40 -2.36
C ALA A 132 1.13 6.77 -2.03
N GLN A 133 1.14 7.68 -3.00
CA GLN A 133 1.67 9.03 -2.84
C GLN A 133 0.82 9.87 -1.89
N ALA A 134 -0.50 9.71 -1.91
CA ALA A 134 -1.40 10.38 -0.98
C ALA A 134 -1.16 9.90 0.47
N TYR A 135 -0.96 8.59 0.68
CA TYR A 135 -0.62 8.05 2.02
C TYR A 135 0.73 8.57 2.52
N ASP A 136 1.72 8.62 1.65
CA ASP A 136 3.05 9.15 1.97
C ASP A 136 2.98 10.63 2.35
N THR A 137 2.21 11.41 1.59
CA THR A 137 1.96 12.84 1.89
C THR A 137 1.30 13.03 3.25
N LEU A 138 0.28 12.21 3.60
CA LEU A 138 -0.35 12.26 4.93
C LEU A 138 0.66 11.96 6.04
N MET A 139 1.51 10.95 5.84
CA MET A 139 2.54 10.59 6.82
C MET A 139 3.58 11.68 7.00
N GLU A 140 4.13 12.22 5.89
CA GLU A 140 5.19 13.22 5.94
C GLU A 140 4.69 14.57 6.48
N LYS A 141 3.56 15.05 5.99
CA LYS A 141 3.08 16.41 6.27
C LYS A 141 2.35 16.53 7.60
N LEU A 142 1.63 15.48 8.01
CA LEU A 142 0.91 15.45 9.28
C LEU A 142 1.64 14.63 10.35
N SER A 143 2.89 14.22 10.10
CA SER A 143 3.69 13.40 11.02
C SER A 143 2.97 12.14 11.53
N LEU A 144 2.11 11.53 10.68
CA LEU A 144 1.30 10.37 11.04
C LEU A 144 2.06 9.06 10.82
N THR A 145 1.82 8.10 11.68
CA THR A 145 2.27 6.72 11.49
C THR A 145 1.35 5.98 10.51
N GLN A 146 1.84 4.88 9.91
CA GLN A 146 1.01 4.01 9.05
C GLN A 146 -0.25 3.50 9.76
N ALA A 147 -0.20 3.30 11.08
CA ALA A 147 -1.34 2.84 11.87
C ALA A 147 -2.41 3.94 12.00
N GLU A 148 -2.00 5.19 12.20
CA GLU A 148 -2.91 6.34 12.29
C GLU A 148 -3.55 6.65 10.95
N VAL A 149 -2.77 6.64 9.85
CA VAL A 149 -3.33 6.77 8.50
C VAL A 149 -4.35 5.66 8.21
N ALA A 150 -4.03 4.41 8.56
CA ALA A 150 -4.94 3.29 8.39
C ALA A 150 -6.24 3.48 9.18
N LYS A 151 -6.15 3.91 10.45
CA LYS A 151 -7.31 4.18 11.33
C LYS A 151 -8.20 5.28 10.73
N ARG A 152 -7.62 6.42 10.31
CA ARG A 152 -8.36 7.55 9.72
C ARG A 152 -9.09 7.18 8.44
N LEU A 153 -8.48 6.31 7.61
CA LEU A 153 -9.06 5.87 6.33
C LEU A 153 -9.96 4.63 6.45
N GLY A 154 -10.14 4.06 7.62
CA GLY A 154 -10.89 2.81 7.81
C GLY A 154 -10.26 1.62 7.09
N LYS A 155 -8.93 1.66 6.88
CA LYS A 155 -8.15 0.60 6.22
C LYS A 155 -7.31 -0.17 7.25
N SER A 156 -6.77 -1.32 6.85
CA SER A 156 -5.81 -2.03 7.70
C SER A 156 -4.39 -1.45 7.52
N ARG A 157 -3.57 -1.47 8.59
CA ARG A 157 -2.15 -1.09 8.49
C ARG A 157 -1.39 -1.84 7.39
N PRO A 158 -1.57 -3.18 7.19
CA PRO A 158 -0.95 -3.89 6.08
C PRO A 158 -1.37 -3.37 4.70
N TYR A 159 -2.62 -2.88 4.55
CA TYR A 159 -3.09 -2.26 3.32
C TYR A 159 -2.24 -1.03 2.98
N ILE A 160 -2.13 -0.08 3.91
CA ILE A 160 -1.31 1.14 3.74
C ILE A 160 0.16 0.79 3.46
N ALA A 161 0.73 -0.13 4.25
CA ALA A 161 2.12 -0.56 4.07
C ALA A 161 2.39 -1.16 2.67
N ASN A 162 1.44 -1.92 2.11
CA ASN A 162 1.58 -2.50 0.77
C ASN A 162 1.60 -1.42 -0.33
N TYR A 163 0.81 -0.36 -0.20
CA TYR A 163 0.82 0.76 -1.14
C TYR A 163 2.11 1.56 -1.04
N LEU A 164 2.53 1.95 0.18
CA LEU A 164 3.76 2.68 0.39
C LEU A 164 5.00 1.96 -0.16
N ARG A 165 5.03 0.63 -0.08
CA ARG A 165 6.12 -0.16 -0.68
C ARG A 165 6.22 -0.02 -2.19
N LEU A 166 5.13 0.33 -2.90
CA LEU A 166 5.17 0.57 -4.35
C LEU A 166 6.04 1.77 -4.71
N LEU A 167 6.14 2.77 -3.82
CA LEU A 167 6.97 3.94 -4.02
C LEU A 167 8.47 3.61 -4.09
N GLY A 168 8.89 2.49 -3.49
CA GLY A 168 10.26 1.97 -3.57
C GLY A 168 10.59 1.20 -4.86
N LEU A 169 9.64 1.02 -5.78
CA LEU A 169 9.90 0.35 -7.05
C LEU A 169 10.72 1.22 -8.02
N PRO A 170 11.59 0.62 -8.85
CA PRO A 170 12.26 1.32 -9.95
C PRO A 170 11.26 2.01 -10.87
N LYS A 171 11.66 3.17 -11.43
CA LYS A 171 10.80 4.00 -12.30
C LYS A 171 10.12 3.19 -13.41
N MET A 172 10.87 2.32 -14.11
CA MET A 172 10.33 1.49 -15.19
C MET A 172 9.16 0.60 -14.74
N ILE A 173 9.19 0.07 -13.50
CA ILE A 173 8.10 -0.77 -12.98
C ILE A 173 6.92 0.09 -12.56
N LYS A 174 7.17 1.29 -12.03
CA LYS A 174 6.13 2.28 -11.76
C LYS A 174 5.40 2.69 -13.04
N ASP A 175 6.14 2.96 -14.11
CA ASP A 175 5.55 3.28 -15.41
C ASP A 175 4.67 2.12 -15.93
N MET A 176 5.14 0.86 -15.78
CA MET A 176 4.32 -0.31 -16.16
C MET A 176 3.06 -0.46 -15.31
N LEU A 177 3.11 -0.10 -14.03
CA LEU A 177 1.94 -0.12 -13.14
C LEU A 177 0.96 1.01 -13.50
N GLN A 178 1.46 2.19 -13.85
CA GLN A 178 0.67 3.35 -14.25
C GLN A 178 -0.01 3.16 -15.61
N ASP A 179 0.64 2.41 -16.51
CA ASP A 179 0.10 2.04 -17.84
C ASP A 179 -0.81 0.78 -17.78
N ASP A 180 -1.20 0.31 -16.59
CA ASP A 180 -1.98 -0.92 -16.38
C ASP A 180 -1.37 -2.20 -16.99
N LYS A 181 -0.07 -2.18 -17.35
CA LYS A 181 0.68 -3.34 -17.86
C LYS A 181 1.02 -4.35 -16.76
N LEU A 182 1.07 -3.88 -15.51
CA LEU A 182 1.23 -4.69 -14.30
C LEU A 182 0.09 -4.38 -13.34
N SER A 183 -0.48 -5.42 -12.75
CA SER A 183 -1.43 -5.25 -11.65
C SER A 183 -0.72 -4.91 -10.33
N MET A 184 -1.44 -4.29 -9.40
CA MET A 184 -0.94 -4.02 -8.03
C MET A 184 -0.47 -5.31 -7.33
N GLY A 185 -1.17 -6.45 -7.53
CA GLY A 185 -0.78 -7.75 -6.98
C GLY A 185 0.55 -8.26 -7.53
N GLN A 186 0.79 -8.11 -8.84
CA GLN A 186 2.07 -8.45 -9.47
C GLN A 186 3.19 -7.54 -8.99
N ALA A 187 2.96 -6.23 -8.91
CA ALA A 187 3.94 -5.27 -8.41
C ALA A 187 4.34 -5.56 -6.96
N ARG A 188 3.37 -5.91 -6.11
CA ARG A 188 3.62 -6.35 -4.72
C ARG A 188 4.44 -7.64 -4.66
N THR A 189 4.16 -8.60 -5.50
CA THR A 189 4.91 -9.87 -5.57
C THR A 189 6.35 -9.63 -6.00
N LEU A 190 6.58 -8.74 -6.97
CA LEU A 190 7.92 -8.33 -7.41
C LEU A 190 8.74 -7.72 -6.27
N LEU A 191 8.12 -6.95 -5.37
CA LEU A 191 8.79 -6.39 -4.19
C LEU A 191 9.35 -7.47 -3.25
N GLY A 192 8.84 -8.69 -3.31
CA GLY A 192 9.33 -9.86 -2.57
C GLY A 192 10.65 -10.41 -3.10
N LEU A 193 11.08 -10.03 -4.31
CA LEU A 193 12.34 -10.46 -4.89
C LEU A 193 13.53 -9.83 -4.16
N LYS A 194 14.45 -10.66 -3.66
CA LYS A 194 15.65 -10.22 -2.93
C LYS A 194 16.73 -9.66 -3.84
N ASP A 195 16.86 -10.22 -5.03
CA ASP A 195 17.81 -9.79 -6.06
C ASP A 195 17.22 -8.60 -6.83
N LYS A 196 17.63 -7.39 -6.44
CA LYS A 196 17.13 -6.15 -7.04
C LYS A 196 17.58 -5.96 -8.48
N ASP A 197 18.71 -6.54 -8.87
CA ASP A 197 19.24 -6.42 -10.23
C ASP A 197 18.36 -7.18 -11.24
N ARG A 198 17.70 -8.24 -10.78
CA ARG A 198 16.77 -9.04 -11.60
C ARG A 198 15.34 -8.53 -11.60
N LEU A 199 15.03 -7.55 -10.76
CA LEU A 199 13.65 -7.07 -10.56
C LEU A 199 13.02 -6.56 -11.87
N VAL A 200 13.74 -5.71 -12.60
CA VAL A 200 13.27 -5.12 -13.86
C VAL A 200 13.12 -6.19 -14.96
N SER A 201 14.07 -7.13 -15.04
CA SER A 201 14.00 -8.22 -16.02
C SER A 201 12.80 -9.14 -15.77
N LEU A 202 12.51 -9.46 -14.50
CA LEU A 202 11.36 -10.24 -14.10
C LEU A 202 10.04 -9.51 -14.37
N ALA A 203 9.99 -8.19 -14.12
CA ALA A 203 8.83 -7.37 -14.45
C ALA A 203 8.52 -7.38 -15.96
N ARG A 204 9.54 -7.19 -16.81
CA ARG A 204 9.38 -7.31 -18.28
C ARG A 204 8.90 -8.69 -18.71
N ARG A 205 9.44 -9.75 -18.09
CA ARG A 205 9.00 -11.12 -18.35
C ARG A 205 7.55 -11.32 -17.95
N THR A 206 7.13 -10.78 -16.80
CA THR A 206 5.76 -10.85 -16.30
C THR A 206 4.77 -10.25 -17.29
N VAL A 207 5.06 -9.06 -17.83
CA VAL A 207 4.23 -8.41 -18.85
C VAL A 207 4.22 -9.20 -20.15
N ARG A 208 5.40 -9.61 -20.66
CA ARG A 208 5.51 -10.33 -21.94
C ARG A 208 4.81 -11.68 -21.95
N GLN A 209 4.84 -12.41 -20.83
CA GLN A 209 4.28 -13.75 -20.68
C GLN A 209 2.91 -13.75 -20.01
N ASN A 210 2.33 -12.58 -19.68
CA ASN A 210 1.08 -12.43 -18.95
C ASN A 210 1.01 -13.34 -17.71
N LEU A 211 2.08 -13.34 -16.90
CA LEU A 211 2.17 -14.20 -15.72
C LEU A 211 1.11 -13.81 -14.70
N THR A 212 0.36 -14.77 -14.20
CA THR A 212 -0.54 -14.56 -13.07
C THR A 212 0.24 -14.29 -11.80
N VAL A 213 -0.41 -13.68 -10.78
CA VAL A 213 0.21 -13.42 -9.46
C VAL A 213 0.79 -14.71 -8.86
N ARG A 214 0.05 -15.84 -8.94
CA ARG A 214 0.50 -17.16 -8.41
C ARG A 214 1.75 -17.68 -9.12
N GLN A 215 1.80 -17.59 -10.44
CA GLN A 215 2.99 -17.99 -11.21
C GLN A 215 4.20 -17.13 -10.87
N LEU A 216 3.98 -15.81 -10.73
CA LEU A 216 5.03 -14.87 -10.34
C LEU A 216 5.54 -15.14 -8.92
N GLU A 217 4.66 -15.46 -7.98
CA GLU A 217 5.04 -15.86 -6.61
C GLU A 217 5.93 -17.11 -6.60
N GLN A 218 5.60 -18.12 -7.42
CA GLN A 218 6.42 -19.31 -7.56
C GLN A 218 7.82 -18.99 -8.09
N ILE A 219 7.91 -18.16 -9.13
CA ILE A 219 9.20 -17.73 -9.71
C ILE A 219 10.02 -16.94 -8.68
N VAL A 220 9.40 -15.98 -7.97
CA VAL A 220 10.07 -15.18 -6.93
C VAL A 220 10.58 -16.07 -5.80
N ASN A 221 9.79 -17.04 -5.35
CA ASN A 221 10.19 -17.98 -4.31
C ASN A 221 11.35 -18.87 -4.77
N GLN A 222 11.31 -19.37 -6.00
CA GLN A 222 12.40 -20.14 -6.59
C GLN A 222 13.69 -19.31 -6.66
N MET A 223 13.64 -18.12 -7.22
CA MET A 223 14.79 -17.22 -7.33
C MET A 223 15.37 -16.84 -5.95
N ASN A 224 14.52 -16.62 -4.96
CA ASN A 224 14.93 -16.37 -3.58
C ASN A 224 15.54 -17.62 -2.91
N GLY A 225 15.05 -18.82 -3.25
CA GLY A 225 15.58 -20.11 -2.81
C GLY A 225 16.98 -20.40 -3.38
N GLU A 226 17.19 -20.09 -4.65
CA GLU A 226 18.52 -20.18 -5.29
C GLU A 226 19.56 -19.26 -4.61
N LEU A 227 19.15 -18.07 -4.15
CA LEU A 227 20.02 -17.18 -3.39
C LEU A 227 20.35 -17.73 -2.00
N LYS A 228 19.43 -18.42 -1.33
CA LYS A 228 19.70 -19.11 -0.07
C LYS A 228 20.71 -20.23 -0.31
N ASN A 229 20.46 -21.10 -1.28
CA ASN A 229 21.35 -22.20 -1.63
C ASN A 229 22.76 -21.73 -2.06
N ARG A 230 22.90 -20.55 -2.65
CA ARG A 230 24.21 -19.94 -2.97
C ARG A 230 24.94 -19.46 -1.70
N LYS A 231 24.22 -18.98 -0.68
CA LYS A 231 24.80 -18.61 0.61
C LYS A 231 25.12 -19.83 1.49
N ASP A 232 24.29 -20.87 1.42
CA ASP A 232 24.44 -22.10 2.18
C ASP A 232 25.42 -23.10 1.53
N LYS A 233 25.86 -22.89 0.28
CA LYS A 233 26.91 -23.69 -0.39
C LYS A 233 28.33 -23.51 0.18
N LYS A 234 28.49 -22.86 1.30
CA LYS A 234 29.65 -23.03 2.21
C LYS A 234 29.35 -24.02 3.33
N THR A 235 28.64 -25.09 3.04
CA THR A 235 28.65 -26.26 3.91
C THR A 235 30.05 -26.87 3.84
N PRO A 236 30.72 -27.09 4.97
CA PRO A 236 31.99 -27.78 4.96
C PRO A 236 31.81 -29.15 4.29
N GLN A 237 32.65 -29.48 3.32
CA GLN A 237 32.65 -30.84 2.74
C GLN A 237 32.69 -31.84 3.85
N LYS A 238 31.66 -32.70 3.96
CA LYS A 238 31.67 -33.82 4.90
C LYS A 238 32.95 -34.61 4.66
N SER A 239 33.70 -34.92 5.70
CA SER A 239 34.93 -35.71 5.57
C SER A 239 34.58 -37.04 4.90
N VAL A 240 35.52 -37.59 4.13
CA VAL A 240 35.37 -38.89 3.43
C VAL A 240 34.91 -39.98 4.42
N PHE A 241 35.40 -39.91 5.66
CA PHE A 241 35.04 -40.81 6.73
C PHE A 241 33.54 -40.69 7.12
N VAL A 242 33.00 -39.47 7.27
CA VAL A 242 31.57 -39.25 7.59
C VAL A 242 30.67 -39.75 6.47
N LYS A 243 31.06 -39.57 5.23
CA LYS A 243 30.30 -40.08 4.08
C LYS A 243 30.28 -41.60 4.02
N ALA A 244 31.42 -42.23 4.22
CA ALA A 244 31.51 -43.70 4.30
C ALA A 244 30.68 -44.28 5.45
N ALA A 245 30.67 -43.62 6.63
CA ALA A 245 29.84 -44.01 7.75
C ALA A 245 28.33 -43.84 7.46
N GLU A 246 27.92 -42.78 6.79
CA GLU A 246 26.53 -42.60 6.33
C GLU A 246 26.10 -43.75 5.40
N ASP A 247 26.93 -44.10 4.42
CA ASP A 247 26.64 -45.14 3.42
C ASP A 247 26.50 -46.52 4.11
N GLN A 248 27.37 -46.84 5.08
CA GLN A 248 27.26 -48.06 5.85
C GLN A 248 26.01 -48.12 6.74
N LEU A 249 25.66 -47.01 7.38
CA LEU A 249 24.43 -46.94 8.20
C LEU A 249 23.18 -47.02 7.35
N GLN A 250 23.17 -46.40 6.18
CA GLN A 250 22.06 -46.52 5.25
C GLN A 250 21.89 -47.94 4.74
N SER A 251 22.98 -48.63 4.45
CA SER A 251 22.96 -50.05 4.06
C SER A 251 22.42 -50.94 5.17
N LYS A 252 22.79 -50.63 6.43
CA LYS A 252 22.35 -51.40 7.60
C LYS A 252 20.87 -51.20 7.92
N PHE A 253 20.40 -49.94 7.92
CA PHE A 253 19.03 -49.61 8.30
C PHE A 253 18.04 -49.64 7.12
N GLY A 254 18.52 -49.74 5.89
CA GLY A 254 17.65 -49.75 4.69
C GLY A 254 16.90 -48.46 4.46
N THR A 255 17.29 -47.37 5.13
CA THR A 255 16.62 -46.06 5.04
C THR A 255 17.65 -44.92 5.07
N LYS A 256 17.20 -43.69 4.80
CA LYS A 256 18.09 -42.54 4.77
C LYS A 256 18.61 -42.18 6.15
N VAL A 257 19.94 -42.20 6.30
CA VAL A 257 20.65 -41.78 7.52
C VAL A 257 21.48 -40.54 7.22
N ALA A 258 21.47 -39.56 8.09
CA ALA A 258 22.27 -38.35 8.02
C ALA A 258 23.12 -38.18 9.29
N LEU A 259 24.43 -37.94 9.09
CA LEU A 259 25.38 -37.60 10.15
C LEU A 259 25.69 -36.09 10.08
N ALA A 260 25.35 -35.37 11.15
CA ALA A 260 25.68 -33.96 11.31
C ALA A 260 26.74 -33.81 12.43
N GLN A 261 27.93 -33.36 12.07
CA GLN A 261 28.97 -33.01 13.03
C GLN A 261 28.81 -31.56 13.50
N SER A 262 28.88 -31.35 14.82
CA SER A 262 28.93 -29.99 15.38
C SER A 262 30.31 -29.39 15.21
N ASN A 263 30.37 -28.12 14.80
CA ASN A 263 31.63 -27.36 14.70
C ASN A 263 32.31 -27.04 16.04
N LYS A 264 31.82 -27.58 17.15
CA LYS A 264 32.44 -27.44 18.48
C LYS A 264 33.60 -28.44 18.62
N LYS A 265 34.71 -27.97 19.18
CA LYS A 265 35.97 -28.72 19.37
C LYS A 265 35.86 -30.09 20.07
N ASN A 266 34.69 -30.52 20.50
CA ASN A 266 34.47 -31.75 21.26
C ASN A 266 33.98 -32.96 20.45
N GLY A 267 33.96 -32.88 19.10
CA GLY A 267 33.56 -34.00 18.24
C GLY A 267 32.09 -34.42 18.38
N ALA A 268 31.25 -33.62 19.03
CA ALA A 268 29.82 -33.91 19.19
C ALA A 268 29.11 -33.87 17.83
N GLY A 269 28.13 -34.73 17.63
CA GLY A 269 27.35 -34.80 16.40
C GLY A 269 25.94 -35.34 16.66
N LYS A 270 25.15 -35.45 15.60
CA LYS A 270 23.79 -35.96 15.58
C LYS A 270 23.68 -37.01 14.48
N ILE A 271 23.05 -38.15 14.81
CA ILE A 271 22.66 -39.17 13.85
C ILE A 271 21.14 -39.05 13.67
N GLU A 272 20.68 -38.83 12.44
CA GLU A 272 19.27 -38.80 12.08
C GLU A 272 18.97 -39.99 11.17
N ILE A 273 18.06 -40.88 11.62
CA ILE A 273 17.54 -41.99 10.83
C ILE A 273 16.10 -41.64 10.46
N SER A 274 15.80 -41.60 9.15
CA SER A 274 14.47 -41.32 8.67
C SER A 274 13.67 -42.61 8.54
N TYR A 275 12.40 -42.64 8.93
CA TYR A 275 11.48 -43.75 8.71
C TYR A 275 10.23 -43.29 8.00
N LEU A 276 9.55 -44.19 7.26
CA LEU A 276 8.42 -43.88 6.38
C LEU A 276 7.08 -44.38 6.92
N SER A 277 7.10 -45.32 7.87
CA SER A 277 5.91 -45.88 8.51
C SER A 277 6.23 -46.38 9.95
N ASP A 278 5.19 -46.67 10.73
CA ASP A 278 5.34 -47.23 12.08
C ASP A 278 6.01 -48.63 12.06
N ASP A 279 5.75 -49.40 11.01
CA ASP A 279 6.41 -50.72 10.80
C ASP A 279 7.91 -50.56 10.53
N ASP A 280 8.27 -49.52 9.75
CA ASP A 280 9.68 -49.20 9.49
C ASP A 280 10.39 -48.72 10.75
N LEU A 281 9.70 -47.92 11.59
CA LEU A 281 10.20 -47.52 12.91
C LEU A 281 10.44 -48.74 13.80
N SER A 282 9.48 -49.66 13.91
CA SER A 282 9.59 -50.89 14.72
C SER A 282 10.77 -51.74 14.27
N ARG A 283 10.97 -51.95 12.98
CA ARG A 283 12.12 -52.63 12.39
C ARG A 283 13.46 -51.99 12.74
N ILE A 284 13.52 -50.63 12.71
CA ILE A 284 14.72 -49.88 13.05
C ILE A 284 15.03 -50.02 14.57
N LEU A 285 14.01 -49.96 15.43
CA LEU A 285 14.16 -50.14 16.87
C LEU A 285 14.63 -51.56 17.21
N GLU A 286 14.09 -52.58 16.56
CA GLU A 286 14.55 -53.98 16.71
C GLU A 286 16.03 -54.12 16.31
N MET A 287 16.46 -53.51 15.20
CA MET A 287 17.87 -53.48 14.79
C MET A 287 18.80 -52.73 15.77
N LEU A 288 18.26 -51.89 16.62
CA LEU A 288 18.97 -51.15 17.67
C LEU A 288 18.87 -51.81 19.05
N ASP A 289 18.28 -53.03 19.14
CA ASP A 289 18.02 -53.78 20.40
C ASP A 289 17.23 -52.93 21.41
N VAL A 290 16.26 -52.13 20.96
CA VAL A 290 15.38 -51.31 21.81
C VAL A 290 14.03 -52.00 21.91
N ASP A 291 13.76 -52.62 23.06
CA ASP A 291 12.45 -53.18 23.40
C ASP A 291 11.54 -52.08 23.93
N LEU A 292 10.41 -51.83 23.24
CA LEU A 292 9.32 -50.96 23.71
C LEU A 292 8.30 -51.86 24.47
N ASN A 293 8.61 -52.23 25.71
CA ASN A 293 7.63 -52.86 26.61
C ASN A 293 6.82 -51.78 27.34
#